data_eff6f50d00d0b56ffca85c8ba2b4980c
#
_entry.id   eff6f50d00d0b56ffca85c8ba2b4980c
#
_cell.length_a   1.000
_cell.length_b   1.000
_cell.length_c   1.000
_cell.angle_alpha   90.00
_cell.angle_beta   90.00
_cell.angle_gamma   90.00
#
_symmetry.space_group_name_H-M   'P 1'
#
loop_
_entity.id
_entity.type
_entity.pdbx_description
1 polymer ?
#
loop_
_entity_poly.entity_id
_entity_poly.type
_entity_poly.pdbx_seq_one_letter_code
_entity_poly.pdbx_strand_id
1 'polypeptide(L)'
;MVSRSFLKAGHAPTLFAAFLYFDLSFMVWVLLGPLGVAIAKDLHLNPAQKGLMVAVPLLAGAALRLVNGVLVDHIGPKRTGMLSQLVVIAGLALAWFLGMHSYSQVLLLGVLLGVAGASFAVALPLASRWYPPEHQGLALGIAGAGNSGTALASLFAPALAKTFGWNAVIGLAALPLAAVFVIYMLMAKDAPNRPAPKRLVDYLAVLKAPEAWGLMFLYSVTFGGFSGLSSSLTIYFNGEYRLDPVVAGFFTAACVFAGSLVRPFGGALADRIGGLKTLTVVYALAALGLVAAGFHMPSVWIALAVILFAMMALGAGNGAVFQLAPQRFSKEIGVITGLVGAMGGVGGFYLASTLGLAKQITGSYQSGFLGFAVLALVALSGVAAFRARRQGADARADLTTPARV
;
A
#
# COMPACT_ATOMS: atom_id res chain seq x y z
N MET A 1 -3.23 -9.78 21.87
CA MET A 1 -3.06 -8.69 22.86
C MET A 1 -1.57 -8.35 22.95
N VAL A 2 -1.24 -7.06 22.92
CA VAL A 2 0.14 -6.58 23.10
C VAL A 2 0.54 -6.83 24.56
N SER A 3 1.56 -7.66 24.77
CA SER A 3 2.00 -8.02 26.11
C SER A 3 2.82 -6.92 26.77
N ARG A 4 2.81 -6.83 28.11
CA ARG A 4 3.67 -5.88 28.86
C ARG A 4 5.16 -6.12 28.57
N SER A 5 5.58 -7.34 28.29
CA SER A 5 6.95 -7.68 27.92
C SER A 5 7.33 -7.06 26.56
N PHE A 6 6.44 -7.11 25.58
CA PHE A 6 6.66 -6.46 24.28
C PHE A 6 6.87 -4.92 24.40
N LEU A 7 6.02 -4.23 25.17
CA LEU A 7 6.13 -2.79 25.36
C LEU A 7 7.45 -2.38 26.04
N LYS A 8 8.02 -3.25 26.86
CA LYS A 8 9.30 -3.02 27.54
C LYS A 8 10.53 -3.46 26.72
N ALA A 9 10.34 -4.30 25.72
CA ALA A 9 11.42 -4.83 24.88
C ALA A 9 11.99 -3.81 23.88
N GLY A 10 11.26 -2.72 23.63
CA GLY A 10 11.65 -1.66 22.69
C GLY A 10 11.20 -0.28 23.15
N HIS A 11 11.19 0.68 22.22
CA HIS A 11 10.73 2.04 22.52
C HIS A 11 9.31 2.27 22.02
N ALA A 12 8.32 1.97 22.86
CA ALA A 12 6.90 2.06 22.53
C ALA A 12 6.45 3.46 22.01
N PRO A 13 6.96 4.60 22.55
CA PRO A 13 6.62 5.92 21.98
C PRO A 13 7.05 6.08 20.53
N THR A 14 8.22 5.55 20.14
CA THR A 14 8.66 5.57 18.74
C THR A 14 7.78 4.68 17.85
N LEU A 15 7.38 3.51 18.33
CA LEU A 15 6.46 2.63 17.60
C LEU A 15 5.11 3.31 17.33
N PHE A 16 4.55 3.97 18.35
CA PHE A 16 3.31 4.72 18.22
C PHE A 16 3.44 5.90 17.24
N ALA A 17 4.53 6.67 17.37
CA ALA A 17 4.83 7.77 16.44
C ALA A 17 5.02 7.28 14.99
N ALA A 18 5.68 6.14 14.79
CA ALA A 18 5.85 5.52 13.47
C ALA A 18 4.51 5.07 12.86
N PHE A 19 3.63 4.49 13.68
CA PHE A 19 2.27 4.12 13.25
C PHE A 19 1.49 5.37 12.81
N LEU A 20 1.39 6.39 13.66
CA LEU A 20 0.65 7.62 13.32
C LEU A 20 1.23 8.33 12.09
N TYR A 21 2.56 8.41 12.01
CA TYR A 21 3.24 8.97 10.86
C TYR A 21 2.84 8.25 9.56
N PHE A 22 2.83 6.93 9.59
CA PHE A 22 2.47 6.12 8.44
C PHE A 22 0.98 6.24 8.11
N ASP A 23 0.11 6.17 9.12
CA ASP A 23 -1.34 6.22 8.98
C ASP A 23 -1.81 7.53 8.34
N LEU A 24 -1.39 8.67 8.89
CA LEU A 24 -1.78 9.98 8.36
C LEU A 24 -1.08 10.32 7.03
N SER A 25 0.12 9.85 6.81
CA SER A 25 0.78 9.97 5.50
C SER A 25 0.01 9.20 4.43
N PHE A 26 -0.48 7.99 4.74
CA PHE A 26 -1.28 7.19 3.80
C PHE A 26 -2.67 7.78 3.57
N MET A 27 -3.28 8.40 4.58
CA MET A 27 -4.51 9.18 4.41
C MET A 27 -4.31 10.25 3.33
N VAL A 28 -3.25 11.01 3.41
CA VAL A 28 -2.94 12.10 2.46
C VAL A 28 -2.52 11.55 1.10
N TRP A 29 -1.77 10.45 1.05
CA TRP A 29 -1.31 9.82 -0.19
C TRP A 29 -2.44 9.49 -1.16
N VAL A 30 -3.56 8.97 -0.66
CA VAL A 30 -4.70 8.56 -1.50
C VAL A 30 -5.80 9.63 -1.59
N LEU A 31 -5.57 10.83 -1.06
CA LEU A 31 -6.59 11.88 -0.90
C LEU A 31 -7.33 12.22 -2.20
N LEU A 32 -6.63 12.17 -3.35
CA LEU A 32 -7.24 12.43 -4.66
C LEU A 32 -8.31 11.40 -5.04
N GLY A 33 -8.27 10.18 -4.50
CA GLY A 33 -9.27 9.15 -4.76
C GLY A 33 -10.66 9.52 -4.21
N PRO A 34 -10.80 9.68 -2.89
CA PRO A 34 -12.05 10.12 -2.26
C PRO A 34 -12.55 11.48 -2.74
N LEU A 35 -11.66 12.41 -3.06
CA LEU A 35 -12.00 13.71 -3.65
C LEU A 35 -12.29 13.64 -5.15
N GLY A 36 -11.99 12.52 -5.80
CA GLY A 36 -11.96 12.38 -7.25
C GLY A 36 -13.30 12.67 -7.93
N VAL A 37 -14.43 12.44 -7.27
CA VAL A 37 -15.75 12.78 -7.80
C VAL A 37 -15.95 14.31 -7.83
N ALA A 38 -15.59 15.01 -6.76
CA ALA A 38 -15.71 16.46 -6.67
C ALA A 38 -14.75 17.17 -7.64
N ILE A 39 -13.48 16.73 -7.66
CA ILE A 39 -12.47 17.28 -8.59
C ILE A 39 -12.89 17.07 -10.05
N ALA A 40 -13.36 15.86 -10.38
CA ALA A 40 -13.76 15.54 -11.74
C ALA A 40 -14.98 16.35 -12.22
N LYS A 41 -15.89 16.66 -11.31
CA LYS A 41 -17.05 17.51 -11.61
C LYS A 41 -16.62 18.94 -11.88
N ASP A 42 -15.71 19.48 -11.07
CA ASP A 42 -15.26 20.88 -11.15
C ASP A 42 -14.36 21.11 -12.38
N LEU A 43 -13.43 20.20 -12.64
CA LEU A 43 -12.47 20.29 -13.75
C LEU A 43 -12.93 19.56 -15.02
N HIS A 44 -14.16 19.07 -15.09
CA HIS A 44 -14.75 18.36 -16.23
C HIS A 44 -13.90 17.19 -16.74
N LEU A 45 -13.34 16.38 -15.82
CA LEU A 45 -12.44 15.30 -16.16
C LEU A 45 -13.18 14.09 -16.75
N ASN A 46 -12.63 13.56 -17.85
CA ASN A 46 -13.07 12.30 -18.42
C ASN A 46 -12.62 11.08 -17.57
N PRO A 47 -13.14 9.86 -17.81
CA PRO A 47 -12.80 8.68 -17.02
C PRO A 47 -11.30 8.33 -17.02
N ALA A 48 -10.60 8.47 -18.14
CA ALA A 48 -9.15 8.21 -18.21
C ALA A 48 -8.36 9.21 -17.35
N GLN A 49 -8.75 10.48 -17.39
CA GLN A 49 -8.14 11.52 -16.54
C GLN A 49 -8.37 11.26 -15.06
N LYS A 50 -9.56 10.80 -14.66
CA LYS A 50 -9.85 10.39 -13.27
C LYS A 50 -8.94 9.23 -12.83
N GLY A 51 -8.79 8.21 -13.68
CA GLY A 51 -7.92 7.07 -13.41
C GLY A 51 -6.46 7.48 -13.25
N LEU A 52 -5.95 8.32 -14.16
CA LEU A 52 -4.57 8.82 -14.09
C LEU A 52 -4.35 9.73 -12.86
N MET A 53 -5.31 10.58 -12.54
CA MET A 53 -5.27 11.47 -11.38
C MET A 53 -5.02 10.69 -10.07
N VAL A 54 -5.72 9.59 -9.86
CA VAL A 54 -5.56 8.77 -8.64
C VAL A 54 -4.39 7.78 -8.74
N ALA A 55 -3.91 7.50 -9.94
CA ALA A 55 -2.77 6.62 -10.17
C ALA A 55 -1.41 7.34 -9.96
N VAL A 56 -1.29 8.61 -10.36
CA VAL A 56 -0.03 9.37 -10.27
C VAL A 56 0.57 9.39 -8.86
N PRO A 57 -0.18 9.62 -7.76
CA PRO A 57 0.37 9.53 -6.42
C PRO A 57 0.98 8.15 -6.11
N LEU A 58 0.38 7.07 -6.64
CA LEU A 58 0.84 5.70 -6.41
C LEU A 58 2.20 5.47 -7.06
N LEU A 59 2.37 5.91 -8.31
CA LEU A 59 3.62 5.80 -9.05
C LEU A 59 4.72 6.70 -8.44
N ALA A 60 4.37 7.93 -8.10
CA ALA A 60 5.29 8.85 -7.44
C ALA A 60 5.76 8.28 -6.08
N GLY A 61 4.82 7.73 -5.30
CA GLY A 61 5.14 7.04 -4.05
C GLY A 61 6.08 5.85 -4.25
N ALA A 62 5.89 5.08 -5.32
CA ALA A 62 6.78 3.98 -5.69
C ALA A 62 8.22 4.45 -5.89
N ALA A 63 8.42 5.48 -6.72
CA ALA A 63 9.74 6.03 -7.00
C ALA A 63 10.38 6.67 -5.75
N LEU A 64 9.61 7.44 -5.00
CA LEU A 64 10.10 8.14 -3.81
C LEU A 64 10.38 7.22 -2.62
N ARG A 65 9.84 5.99 -2.58
CA ARG A 65 10.24 4.97 -1.58
C ARG A 65 11.72 4.60 -1.69
N LEU A 66 12.27 4.57 -2.90
CA LEU A 66 13.70 4.31 -3.10
C LEU A 66 14.53 5.49 -2.57
N VAL A 67 14.10 6.72 -2.85
CA VAL A 67 14.77 7.94 -2.34
C VAL A 67 14.72 7.97 -0.82
N ASN A 68 13.55 7.77 -0.22
CA ASN A 68 13.41 7.73 1.24
C ASN A 68 14.20 6.59 1.88
N GLY A 69 14.29 5.43 1.22
CA GLY A 69 15.12 4.31 1.68
C GLY A 69 16.60 4.71 1.81
N VAL A 70 17.15 5.36 0.78
CA VAL A 70 18.51 5.88 0.80
C VAL A 70 18.69 6.96 1.88
N LEU A 71 17.75 7.90 1.99
CA LEU A 71 17.81 8.95 3.03
C LEU A 71 17.75 8.36 4.45
N VAL A 72 16.91 7.35 4.68
CA VAL A 72 16.82 6.65 5.98
C VAL A 72 18.16 6.04 6.40
N ASP A 73 18.90 5.50 5.45
CA ASP A 73 20.21 4.91 5.76
C ASP A 73 21.28 5.97 6.01
N HIS A 74 21.22 7.14 5.34
CA HIS A 74 22.22 8.20 5.49
C HIS A 74 21.97 9.14 6.67
N ILE A 75 20.76 9.67 6.79
CA ILE A 75 20.41 10.70 7.81
C ILE A 75 19.54 10.17 8.94
N GLY A 76 19.11 8.90 8.84
CA GLY A 76 18.26 8.22 9.83
C GLY A 76 16.76 8.40 9.57
N PRO A 77 15.93 7.44 10.05
CA PRO A 77 14.50 7.43 9.77
C PRO A 77 13.76 8.62 10.40
N LYS A 78 14.16 9.09 11.59
CA LYS A 78 13.51 10.25 12.23
C LYS A 78 13.63 11.51 11.37
N ARG A 79 14.85 11.87 10.94
CA ARG A 79 15.09 13.07 10.13
C ARG A 79 14.43 12.95 8.75
N THR A 80 14.53 11.80 8.12
CA THR A 80 13.87 11.54 6.83
C THR A 80 12.36 11.72 6.93
N GLY A 81 11.73 11.19 7.98
CA GLY A 81 10.29 11.33 8.20
C GLY A 81 9.87 12.77 8.44
N MET A 82 10.63 13.53 9.23
CA MET A 82 10.37 14.96 9.46
C MET A 82 10.44 15.76 8.16
N LEU A 83 11.50 15.56 7.37
CA LEU A 83 11.66 16.25 6.07
C LEU A 83 10.52 15.91 5.11
N SER A 84 10.18 14.62 4.98
CA SER A 84 9.08 14.17 4.13
C SER A 84 7.74 14.78 4.56
N GLN A 85 7.42 14.81 5.85
CA GLN A 85 6.18 15.43 6.34
C GLN A 85 6.16 16.94 6.11
N LEU A 86 7.26 17.64 6.35
CA LEU A 86 7.34 19.09 6.11
C LEU A 86 7.10 19.42 4.62
N VAL A 87 7.69 18.65 3.71
CA VAL A 87 7.47 18.81 2.26
C VAL A 87 5.98 18.63 1.92
N VAL A 88 5.34 17.59 2.46
CA VAL A 88 3.92 17.33 2.19
C VAL A 88 3.03 18.41 2.81
N ILE A 89 3.25 18.80 4.07
CA ILE A 89 2.48 19.86 4.74
C ILE A 89 2.61 21.19 3.98
N ALA A 90 3.84 21.58 3.62
CA ALA A 90 4.08 22.80 2.86
C ALA A 90 3.40 22.76 1.48
N GLY A 91 3.48 21.59 0.80
CA GLY A 91 2.84 21.41 -0.49
C GLY A 91 1.31 21.45 -0.44
N LEU A 92 0.68 20.83 0.58
CA LEU A 92 -0.77 20.92 0.79
C LEU A 92 -1.21 22.36 1.09
N ALA A 93 -0.48 23.05 1.96
CA ALA A 93 -0.75 24.45 2.28
C ALA A 93 -0.61 25.36 1.05
N LEU A 94 0.45 25.17 0.26
CA LEU A 94 0.67 25.92 -0.98
C LEU A 94 -0.43 25.62 -2.01
N ALA A 95 -0.80 24.35 -2.20
CA ALA A 95 -1.85 23.94 -3.11
C ALA A 95 -3.20 24.60 -2.74
N TRP A 96 -3.53 24.62 -1.45
CA TRP A 96 -4.72 25.29 -0.94
C TRP A 96 -4.66 26.80 -1.14
N PHE A 97 -3.53 27.44 -0.82
CA PHE A 97 -3.37 28.88 -0.91
C PHE A 97 -3.47 29.40 -2.36
N LEU A 98 -2.86 28.68 -3.31
CA LEU A 98 -2.90 29.04 -4.73
C LEU A 98 -4.22 28.66 -5.40
N GLY A 99 -4.95 27.71 -4.84
CA GLY A 99 -6.08 27.06 -5.49
C GLY A 99 -5.66 26.14 -6.64
N MET A 100 -6.44 25.12 -6.88
CA MET A 100 -6.23 24.17 -7.97
C MET A 100 -7.29 24.41 -9.05
N HIS A 101 -6.87 24.89 -10.22
CA HIS A 101 -7.78 25.31 -11.30
C HIS A 101 -7.58 24.51 -12.59
N SER A 102 -6.61 23.58 -12.61
CA SER A 102 -6.30 22.79 -13.80
C SER A 102 -5.94 21.35 -13.45
N TYR A 103 -6.17 20.46 -14.40
CA TYR A 103 -5.80 19.05 -14.30
C TYR A 103 -4.30 18.85 -14.05
N SER A 104 -3.44 19.66 -14.72
CA SER A 104 -1.98 19.59 -14.55
C SER A 104 -1.54 19.90 -13.12
N GLN A 105 -2.18 20.89 -12.48
CA GLN A 105 -1.91 21.22 -11.08
C GLN A 105 -2.30 20.08 -10.15
N VAL A 106 -3.43 19.42 -10.41
CA VAL A 106 -3.84 18.24 -9.62
C VAL A 106 -2.88 17.07 -9.82
N LEU A 107 -2.36 16.85 -11.03
CA LEU A 107 -1.32 15.83 -11.27
C LEU A 107 -0.01 16.17 -10.53
N LEU A 108 0.40 17.44 -10.55
CA LEU A 108 1.58 17.88 -9.80
C LEU A 108 1.41 17.68 -8.28
N LEU A 109 0.22 18.02 -7.75
CA LEU A 109 -0.13 17.67 -6.38
C LEU A 109 -0.03 16.16 -6.15
N GLY A 110 -0.51 15.33 -7.10
CA GLY A 110 -0.39 13.88 -7.03
C GLY A 110 1.06 13.40 -6.89
N VAL A 111 2.00 14.00 -7.62
CA VAL A 111 3.44 13.72 -7.48
C VAL A 111 3.93 14.09 -6.08
N LEU A 112 3.52 15.25 -5.56
CA LEU A 112 3.86 15.68 -4.20
C LEU A 112 3.32 14.72 -3.14
N LEU A 113 2.06 14.28 -3.28
CA LEU A 113 1.45 13.29 -2.37
C LEU A 113 2.19 11.95 -2.39
N GLY A 114 2.92 11.63 -3.46
CA GLY A 114 3.84 10.50 -3.52
C GLY A 114 4.90 10.51 -2.42
N VAL A 115 5.32 11.69 -1.93
CA VAL A 115 6.23 11.81 -0.78
C VAL A 115 5.59 11.19 0.47
N ALA A 116 4.29 11.43 0.69
CA ALA A 116 3.53 10.80 1.76
C ALA A 116 3.42 9.27 1.56
N GLY A 117 3.24 8.80 0.32
CA GLY A 117 3.25 7.37 -0.02
C GLY A 117 4.58 6.67 0.22
N ALA A 118 5.68 7.41 0.25
CA ALA A 118 7.00 6.89 0.56
C ALA A 118 7.24 6.71 2.08
N SER A 119 6.30 7.11 2.94
CA SER A 119 6.39 6.98 4.41
C SER A 119 6.60 5.54 4.90
N PHE A 120 6.15 4.55 4.14
CA PHE A 120 6.41 3.14 4.40
C PHE A 120 7.90 2.83 4.58
N ALA A 121 8.77 3.39 3.73
CA ALA A 121 10.21 3.19 3.78
C ALA A 121 10.87 3.83 5.01
N VAL A 122 10.17 4.73 5.69
CA VAL A 122 10.62 5.41 6.91
C VAL A 122 10.06 4.74 8.17
N ALA A 123 8.74 4.51 8.19
CA ALA A 123 8.02 4.05 9.39
C ALA A 123 8.46 2.64 9.83
N LEU A 124 8.65 1.72 8.88
CA LEU A 124 8.99 0.34 9.22
C LEU A 124 10.39 0.22 9.84
N PRO A 125 11.47 0.79 9.27
CA PRO A 125 12.78 0.79 9.93
C PRO A 125 12.78 1.56 11.26
N LEU A 126 12.06 2.67 11.35
CA LEU A 126 11.95 3.44 12.59
C LEU A 126 11.35 2.59 13.72
N ALA A 127 10.29 1.83 13.43
CA ALA A 127 9.63 0.97 14.41
C ALA A 127 10.48 -0.26 14.75
N SER A 128 10.93 -1.02 13.74
CA SER A 128 11.51 -2.34 13.93
C SER A 128 12.90 -2.33 14.56
N ARG A 129 13.72 -1.31 14.26
CA ARG A 129 15.12 -1.25 14.78
C ARG A 129 15.22 -1.09 16.30
N TRP A 130 14.13 -0.77 16.99
CA TRP A 130 14.07 -0.69 18.44
C TRP A 130 13.78 -2.01 19.13
N TYR A 131 13.30 -3.02 18.37
CA TYR A 131 12.86 -4.29 18.94
C TYR A 131 13.83 -5.42 18.60
N PRO A 132 14.06 -6.35 19.53
CA PRO A 132 14.87 -7.54 19.28
C PRO A 132 14.16 -8.45 18.24
N PRO A 133 14.91 -9.36 17.58
CA PRO A 133 14.41 -10.16 16.45
C PRO A 133 13.07 -10.86 16.70
N GLU A 134 12.87 -11.41 17.91
CA GLU A 134 11.65 -12.11 18.32
C GLU A 134 10.41 -11.21 18.40
N HIS A 135 10.59 -9.90 18.48
CA HIS A 135 9.51 -8.90 18.58
C HIS A 135 9.37 -8.02 17.34
N GLN A 136 10.31 -8.10 16.39
CA GLN A 136 10.30 -7.25 15.18
C GLN A 136 9.07 -7.49 14.31
N GLY A 137 8.61 -8.73 14.19
CA GLY A 137 7.40 -9.06 13.43
C GLY A 137 6.15 -8.34 13.94
N LEU A 138 5.97 -8.30 15.27
CA LEU A 138 4.85 -7.59 15.89
C LEU A 138 5.00 -6.06 15.74
N ALA A 139 6.21 -5.53 15.89
CA ALA A 139 6.48 -4.10 15.70
C ALA A 139 6.19 -3.65 14.26
N LEU A 140 6.64 -4.44 13.27
CA LEU A 140 6.34 -4.22 11.85
C LEU A 140 4.85 -4.35 11.54
N GLY A 141 4.16 -5.30 12.20
CA GLY A 141 2.71 -5.48 12.08
C GLY A 141 1.94 -4.26 12.58
N ILE A 142 2.30 -3.73 13.76
CA ILE A 142 1.67 -2.53 14.33
C ILE A 142 1.96 -1.32 13.45
N ALA A 143 3.21 -1.06 13.11
CA ALA A 143 3.55 0.05 12.23
C ALA A 143 2.88 -0.10 10.85
N GLY A 144 2.86 -1.33 10.30
CA GLY A 144 2.23 -1.63 9.01
C GLY A 144 0.71 -1.50 8.97
N ALA A 145 0.05 -1.53 10.15
CA ALA A 145 -1.40 -1.25 10.26
C ALA A 145 -1.75 0.20 9.88
N GLY A 146 -0.77 1.12 9.81
CA GLY A 146 -0.95 2.47 9.27
C GLY A 146 -1.48 2.53 7.83
N ASN A 147 -1.61 1.42 7.11
CA ASN A 147 -2.41 1.36 5.88
C ASN A 147 -3.87 1.78 6.11
N SER A 148 -4.40 1.70 7.33
CA SER A 148 -5.76 2.10 7.68
C SER A 148 -6.04 3.59 7.43
N GLY A 149 -5.01 4.42 7.41
CA GLY A 149 -5.13 5.84 7.08
C GLY A 149 -5.81 6.11 5.74
N THR A 150 -5.67 5.19 4.76
CA THR A 150 -6.38 5.31 3.48
C THR A 150 -7.91 5.26 3.67
N ALA A 151 -8.41 4.56 4.69
CA ALA A 151 -9.83 4.55 5.02
C ALA A 151 -10.27 5.88 5.64
N LEU A 152 -9.42 6.55 6.41
CA LEU A 152 -9.74 7.88 6.98
C LEU A 152 -9.99 8.90 5.88
N ALA A 153 -9.17 8.91 4.82
CA ALA A 153 -9.43 9.76 3.66
C ALA A 153 -10.82 9.48 3.06
N SER A 154 -11.17 8.20 2.87
CA SER A 154 -12.44 7.80 2.27
C SER A 154 -13.64 8.13 3.15
N LEU A 155 -13.49 8.06 4.48
CA LEU A 155 -14.56 8.41 5.42
C LEU A 155 -14.83 9.91 5.46
N PHE A 156 -13.79 10.74 5.51
CA PHE A 156 -13.94 12.14 5.84
C PHE A 156 -13.89 13.07 4.62
N ALA A 157 -13.01 12.78 3.63
CA ALA A 157 -12.78 13.73 2.55
C ALA A 157 -14.02 14.04 1.69
N PRO A 158 -14.88 13.06 1.30
CA PRO A 158 -16.07 13.38 0.52
C PRO A 158 -17.08 14.25 1.27
N ALA A 159 -17.29 13.99 2.58
CA ALA A 159 -18.20 14.77 3.41
C ALA A 159 -17.69 16.20 3.60
N LEU A 160 -16.40 16.37 3.89
CA LEU A 160 -15.77 17.68 4.00
C LEU A 160 -15.79 18.42 2.67
N ALA A 161 -15.59 17.74 1.54
CA ALA A 161 -15.66 18.35 0.21
C ALA A 161 -17.05 18.85 -0.15
N LYS A 162 -18.11 18.16 0.32
CA LYS A 162 -19.49 18.60 0.14
C LYS A 162 -19.79 19.90 0.88
N THR A 163 -19.14 20.13 2.02
CA THR A 163 -19.38 21.30 2.89
C THR A 163 -18.45 22.46 2.55
N PHE A 164 -17.15 22.20 2.36
CA PHE A 164 -16.13 23.25 2.23
C PHE A 164 -15.55 23.37 0.82
N GLY A 165 -15.91 22.44 -0.09
CA GLY A 165 -15.26 22.29 -1.38
C GLY A 165 -13.96 21.48 -1.30
N TRP A 166 -13.61 20.80 -2.39
CA TRP A 166 -12.46 19.90 -2.44
C TRP A 166 -11.10 20.61 -2.26
N ASN A 167 -10.96 21.84 -2.76
CA ASN A 167 -9.75 22.66 -2.57
C ASN A 167 -9.48 22.94 -1.08
N ALA A 168 -10.52 23.27 -0.32
CA ALA A 168 -10.37 23.48 1.12
C ALA A 168 -9.97 22.19 1.86
N VAL A 169 -10.45 21.02 1.42
CA VAL A 169 -10.09 19.72 2.01
C VAL A 169 -8.63 19.41 1.81
N ILE A 170 -8.00 19.82 0.71
CA ILE A 170 -6.55 19.71 0.50
C ILE A 170 -5.79 20.45 1.61
N GLY A 171 -6.19 21.70 1.89
CA GLY A 171 -5.59 22.47 2.99
C GLY A 171 -5.89 21.88 4.37
N LEU A 172 -7.15 21.47 4.62
CA LEU A 172 -7.56 20.86 5.88
C LEU A 172 -6.80 19.56 6.18
N ALA A 173 -6.41 18.80 5.17
CA ALA A 173 -5.60 17.59 5.36
C ALA A 173 -4.20 17.87 5.93
N ALA A 174 -3.69 19.09 5.78
CA ALA A 174 -2.44 19.50 6.40
C ALA A 174 -2.53 19.58 7.93
N LEU A 175 -3.70 19.84 8.51
CA LEU A 175 -3.87 20.02 9.96
C LEU A 175 -3.60 18.72 10.75
N PRO A 176 -4.26 17.59 10.48
CA PRO A 176 -3.97 16.34 11.16
C PRO A 176 -2.52 15.86 10.88
N LEU A 177 -2.00 16.11 9.67
CA LEU A 177 -0.62 15.79 9.37
C LEU A 177 0.38 16.64 10.18
N ALA A 178 0.09 17.93 10.38
CA ALA A 178 0.89 18.82 11.24
C ALA A 178 0.82 18.40 12.70
N ALA A 179 -0.35 18.00 13.21
CA ALA A 179 -0.48 17.46 14.56
C ALA A 179 0.38 16.20 14.75
N VAL A 180 0.34 15.27 13.80
CA VAL A 180 1.19 14.07 13.82
C VAL A 180 2.66 14.41 13.63
N PHE A 181 3.01 15.44 12.87
CA PHE A 181 4.39 15.93 12.76
C PHE A 181 4.95 16.34 14.13
N VAL A 182 4.17 17.07 14.92
CA VAL A 182 4.58 17.47 16.29
C VAL A 182 4.74 16.23 17.19
N ILE A 183 3.77 15.30 17.16
CA ILE A 183 3.87 14.04 17.92
C ILE A 183 5.11 13.26 17.51
N TYR A 184 5.35 13.13 16.21
CA TYR A 184 6.51 12.43 15.65
C TYR A 184 7.83 13.10 16.06
N MET A 185 7.91 14.42 15.99
CA MET A 185 9.09 15.20 16.41
C MET A 185 9.43 14.94 17.87
N LEU A 186 8.43 14.91 18.75
CA LEU A 186 8.60 14.75 20.21
C LEU A 186 8.88 13.30 20.61
N MET A 187 8.16 12.34 20.02
CA MET A 187 8.15 10.94 20.49
C MET A 187 9.09 10.02 19.71
N ALA A 188 9.33 10.28 18.41
CA ALA A 188 10.19 9.43 17.61
C ALA A 188 11.66 9.63 17.97
N LYS A 189 12.38 8.51 18.08
CA LYS A 189 13.84 8.47 18.29
C LYS A 189 14.46 7.44 17.34
N ASP A 190 15.61 7.77 16.79
CA ASP A 190 16.40 6.79 16.05
C ASP A 190 16.99 5.75 17.01
N ALA A 191 17.01 4.48 16.60
CA ALA A 191 17.62 3.41 17.37
C ALA A 191 19.14 3.64 17.50
N PRO A 192 19.75 3.23 18.63
CA PRO A 192 21.19 3.42 18.86
C PRO A 192 22.05 2.72 17.80
N ASN A 193 21.65 1.52 17.39
CA ASN A 193 22.36 0.71 16.41
C ASN A 193 21.84 1.00 15.00
N ARG A 194 22.58 1.83 14.25
CA ARG A 194 22.29 2.10 12.85
C ARG A 194 23.08 1.13 11.96
N PRO A 195 22.42 0.42 11.03
CA PRO A 195 23.15 -0.33 10.02
C PRO A 195 23.97 0.62 9.13
N ALA A 196 25.06 0.11 8.57
CA ALA A 196 25.85 0.87 7.62
C ALA A 196 25.01 1.30 6.41
N PRO A 197 25.18 2.54 5.90
CA PRO A 197 24.45 3.02 4.76
C PRO A 197 24.62 2.11 3.55
N LYS A 198 23.52 1.73 2.91
CA LYS A 198 23.53 0.98 1.66
C LYS A 198 23.72 1.92 0.48
N ARG A 199 24.57 1.55 -0.47
CA ARG A 199 24.78 2.30 -1.71
C ARG A 199 23.78 1.87 -2.77
N LEU A 200 23.52 2.73 -3.77
CA LEU A 200 22.65 2.38 -4.91
C LEU A 200 23.10 1.10 -5.62
N VAL A 201 24.41 0.81 -5.64
CA VAL A 201 24.96 -0.44 -6.19
C VAL A 201 24.43 -1.67 -5.46
N ASP A 202 24.17 -1.59 -4.14
CA ASP A 202 23.64 -2.70 -3.35
C ASP A 202 22.20 -3.01 -3.78
N TYR A 203 21.39 -1.99 -4.14
CA TYR A 203 20.06 -2.17 -4.73
C TYR A 203 20.14 -2.86 -6.09
N LEU A 204 21.07 -2.45 -6.94
CA LEU A 204 21.28 -3.07 -8.25
C LEU A 204 21.77 -4.53 -8.12
N ALA A 205 22.56 -4.84 -7.09
CA ALA A 205 23.01 -6.21 -6.84
C ALA A 205 21.83 -7.15 -6.52
N VAL A 206 20.87 -6.71 -5.72
CA VAL A 206 19.66 -7.49 -5.39
C VAL A 206 18.82 -7.74 -6.65
N LEU A 207 18.74 -6.79 -7.58
CA LEU A 207 17.99 -6.94 -8.83
C LEU A 207 18.59 -7.99 -9.79
N LYS A 208 19.80 -8.49 -9.54
CA LYS A 208 20.37 -9.62 -10.30
C LYS A 208 19.74 -10.97 -9.88
N ALA A 209 19.13 -11.04 -8.72
CA ALA A 209 18.49 -12.26 -8.23
C ALA A 209 17.06 -12.38 -8.80
N PRO A 210 16.72 -13.43 -9.55
CA PRO A 210 15.37 -13.61 -10.11
C PRO A 210 14.28 -13.72 -9.04
N GLU A 211 14.64 -14.21 -7.84
CA GLU A 211 13.72 -14.26 -6.69
C GLU A 211 13.25 -12.87 -6.24
N ALA A 212 14.10 -11.85 -6.37
CA ALA A 212 13.73 -10.47 -6.06
C ALA A 212 12.59 -10.00 -6.97
N TRP A 213 12.69 -10.24 -8.27
CA TRP A 213 11.63 -9.93 -9.24
C TRP A 213 10.34 -10.69 -8.96
N GLY A 214 10.46 -11.95 -8.55
CA GLY A 214 9.32 -12.75 -8.10
C GLY A 214 8.59 -12.08 -6.93
N LEU A 215 9.29 -11.71 -5.85
CA LEU A 215 8.70 -11.03 -4.69
C LEU A 215 8.13 -9.66 -5.05
N MET A 216 8.83 -8.89 -5.88
CA MET A 216 8.38 -7.59 -6.40
C MET A 216 7.08 -7.74 -7.20
N PHE A 217 6.99 -8.73 -8.09
CA PHE A 217 5.78 -9.00 -8.85
C PHE A 217 4.62 -9.45 -7.95
N LEU A 218 4.86 -10.38 -7.03
CA LEU A 218 3.84 -10.83 -6.09
C LEU A 218 3.28 -9.64 -5.28
N TYR A 219 4.13 -8.76 -4.77
CA TYR A 219 3.65 -7.61 -4.01
C TYR A 219 2.99 -6.53 -4.89
N SER A 220 3.41 -6.40 -6.16
CA SER A 220 2.73 -5.51 -7.11
C SER A 220 1.28 -5.92 -7.35
N VAL A 221 0.96 -7.21 -7.27
CA VAL A 221 -0.42 -7.70 -7.38
C VAL A 221 -1.18 -7.52 -6.06
N THR A 222 -0.62 -7.93 -4.91
CA THR A 222 -1.35 -7.85 -3.63
C THR A 222 -1.50 -6.41 -3.15
N PHE A 223 -0.40 -5.69 -2.94
CA PHE A 223 -0.46 -4.31 -2.47
C PHE A 223 -0.88 -3.35 -3.58
N GLY A 224 -0.47 -3.62 -4.82
CA GLY A 224 -0.93 -2.82 -5.97
C GLY A 224 -2.44 -2.92 -6.15
N GLY A 225 -3.01 -4.12 -6.07
CA GLY A 225 -4.47 -4.31 -6.07
C GLY A 225 -5.15 -3.57 -4.93
N PHE A 226 -4.62 -3.71 -3.70
CA PHE A 226 -5.15 -3.01 -2.53
C PHE A 226 -5.09 -1.48 -2.70
N SER A 227 -3.94 -0.91 -3.03
CA SER A 227 -3.76 0.54 -3.12
C SER A 227 -4.47 1.15 -4.34
N GLY A 228 -4.47 0.46 -5.48
CA GLY A 228 -5.19 0.88 -6.68
C GLY A 228 -6.70 0.92 -6.46
N LEU A 229 -7.28 -0.10 -5.81
CA LEU A 229 -8.69 -0.10 -5.42
C LEU A 229 -8.97 0.98 -4.37
N SER A 230 -8.17 1.07 -3.31
CA SER A 230 -8.33 2.12 -2.28
C SER A 230 -8.44 3.53 -2.88
N SER A 231 -7.68 3.80 -3.95
CA SER A 231 -7.69 5.10 -4.63
C SER A 231 -8.84 5.26 -5.62
N SER A 232 -9.43 4.16 -6.13
CA SER A 232 -10.38 4.21 -7.26
C SER A 232 -11.83 3.94 -6.84
N LEU A 233 -12.07 3.24 -5.70
CA LEU A 233 -13.39 2.73 -5.36
C LEU A 233 -14.45 3.81 -5.14
N THR A 234 -14.12 4.98 -4.58
CA THR A 234 -15.07 6.08 -4.42
C THR A 234 -15.60 6.55 -5.79
N ILE A 235 -14.69 6.68 -6.76
CA ILE A 235 -15.05 7.04 -8.15
C ILE A 235 -15.87 5.90 -8.80
N TYR A 236 -15.49 4.66 -8.56
CA TYR A 236 -16.18 3.48 -9.09
C TYR A 236 -17.62 3.39 -8.57
N PHE A 237 -17.82 3.41 -7.23
CA PHE A 237 -19.16 3.32 -6.64
C PHE A 237 -20.07 4.48 -7.04
N ASN A 238 -19.52 5.70 -7.12
CA ASN A 238 -20.27 6.84 -7.63
C ASN A 238 -20.61 6.70 -9.12
N GLY A 239 -19.64 6.32 -9.96
CA GLY A 239 -19.81 6.26 -11.42
C GLY A 239 -20.62 5.08 -11.92
N GLU A 240 -20.54 3.92 -11.25
CA GLU A 240 -21.21 2.68 -11.68
C GLU A 240 -22.58 2.51 -11.03
N TYR A 241 -22.72 2.86 -9.75
CA TYR A 241 -23.95 2.67 -8.97
C TYR A 241 -24.64 3.98 -8.61
N ARG A 242 -24.14 5.13 -9.09
CA ARG A 242 -24.69 6.47 -8.84
C ARG A 242 -24.85 6.82 -7.36
N LEU A 243 -24.00 6.26 -6.50
CA LEU A 243 -24.03 6.59 -5.07
C LEU A 243 -23.60 8.04 -4.86
N ASP A 244 -24.20 8.69 -3.85
CA ASP A 244 -23.68 9.97 -3.33
C ASP A 244 -22.20 9.79 -2.97
N PRO A 245 -21.32 10.78 -3.26
CA PRO A 245 -19.88 10.66 -2.99
C PRO A 245 -19.53 10.30 -1.54
N VAL A 246 -20.31 10.74 -0.57
CA VAL A 246 -20.12 10.44 0.87
C VAL A 246 -20.40 8.96 1.12
N VAL A 247 -21.50 8.42 0.58
CA VAL A 247 -21.84 7.00 0.70
C VAL A 247 -20.80 6.13 -0.01
N ALA A 248 -20.37 6.54 -1.20
CA ALA A 248 -19.30 5.87 -1.94
C ALA A 248 -17.99 5.85 -1.13
N GLY A 249 -17.70 6.94 -0.41
CA GLY A 249 -16.58 7.03 0.53
C GLY A 249 -16.69 6.04 1.68
N PHE A 250 -17.87 5.88 2.29
CA PHE A 250 -18.11 4.88 3.35
C PHE A 250 -17.91 3.45 2.85
N PHE A 251 -18.39 3.13 1.64
CA PHE A 251 -18.18 1.82 1.02
C PHE A 251 -16.70 1.55 0.76
N THR A 252 -15.99 2.55 0.25
CA THR A 252 -14.53 2.47 0.05
C THR A 252 -13.82 2.25 1.37
N ALA A 253 -14.17 3.01 2.42
CA ALA A 253 -13.57 2.87 3.75
C ALA A 253 -13.80 1.48 4.34
N ALA A 254 -15.00 0.92 4.18
CA ALA A 254 -15.29 -0.45 4.64
C ALA A 254 -14.38 -1.49 3.96
N CYS A 255 -14.21 -1.39 2.63
CA CYS A 255 -13.32 -2.26 1.87
C CYS A 255 -11.86 -2.13 2.31
N VAL A 256 -11.40 -0.89 2.51
CA VAL A 256 -10.02 -0.59 2.92
C VAL A 256 -9.76 -1.08 4.34
N PHE A 257 -10.67 -0.82 5.29
CA PHE A 257 -10.53 -1.33 6.66
C PHE A 257 -10.47 -2.85 6.68
N ALA A 258 -11.37 -3.53 5.96
CA ALA A 258 -11.38 -4.97 5.90
C ALA A 258 -10.04 -5.53 5.38
N GLY A 259 -9.53 -4.99 4.28
CA GLY A 259 -8.23 -5.40 3.72
C GLY A 259 -7.05 -5.08 4.64
N SER A 260 -7.07 -3.92 5.33
CA SER A 260 -6.01 -3.53 6.26
C SER A 260 -5.98 -4.41 7.51
N LEU A 261 -7.16 -4.71 8.10
CA LEU A 261 -7.28 -5.51 9.33
C LEU A 261 -6.92 -6.99 9.11
N VAL A 262 -7.12 -7.51 7.91
CA VAL A 262 -6.77 -8.92 7.58
C VAL A 262 -5.28 -9.10 7.32
N ARG A 263 -4.52 -8.05 7.05
CA ARG A 263 -3.08 -8.12 6.75
C ARG A 263 -2.25 -8.87 7.82
N PRO A 264 -2.38 -8.60 9.13
CA PRO A 264 -1.65 -9.35 10.16
C PRO A 264 -2.03 -10.84 10.19
N PHE A 265 -3.30 -11.16 9.92
CA PHE A 265 -3.76 -12.55 9.86
C PHE A 265 -3.16 -13.31 8.67
N GLY A 266 -3.00 -12.64 7.51
CA GLY A 266 -2.33 -13.20 6.36
C GLY A 266 -0.86 -13.52 6.64
N GLY A 267 -0.14 -12.64 7.36
CA GLY A 267 1.22 -12.88 7.84
C GLY A 267 1.28 -14.05 8.82
N ALA A 268 0.42 -14.07 9.84
CA ALA A 268 0.36 -15.15 10.82
C ALA A 268 -0.02 -16.52 10.19
N LEU A 269 -0.88 -16.51 9.18
CA LEU A 269 -1.19 -17.73 8.43
C LEU A 269 0.02 -18.20 7.63
N ALA A 270 0.76 -17.26 7.01
CA ALA A 270 1.98 -17.56 6.29
C ALA A 270 3.07 -18.16 7.20
N ASP A 271 3.16 -17.71 8.46
CA ASP A 271 4.07 -18.30 9.45
C ASP A 271 3.69 -19.73 9.81
N ARG A 272 2.38 -20.06 9.87
CA ARG A 272 1.87 -21.38 10.26
C ARG A 272 1.94 -22.43 9.14
N ILE A 273 1.44 -22.08 7.95
CA ILE A 273 1.30 -23.03 6.83
C ILE A 273 2.32 -22.83 5.71
N GLY A 274 3.14 -21.76 5.82
CA GLY A 274 4.14 -21.35 4.84
C GLY A 274 3.62 -20.30 3.86
N GLY A 275 4.47 -19.31 3.54
CA GLY A 275 4.13 -18.17 2.70
C GLY A 275 3.63 -18.56 1.31
N LEU A 276 4.25 -19.55 0.64
CA LEU A 276 3.84 -20.01 -0.69
C LEU A 276 2.45 -20.65 -0.69
N LYS A 277 2.10 -21.44 0.33
CA LYS A 277 0.75 -22.03 0.45
C LYS A 277 -0.29 -20.94 0.68
N THR A 278 0.01 -20.02 1.58
CA THR A 278 -0.88 -18.87 1.87
C THR A 278 -1.12 -18.04 0.62
N LEU A 279 -0.06 -17.70 -0.14
CA LEU A 279 -0.17 -16.92 -1.37
C LEU A 279 -0.94 -17.66 -2.48
N THR A 280 -0.84 -18.99 -2.56
CA THR A 280 -1.67 -19.77 -3.48
C THR A 280 -3.16 -19.55 -3.22
N VAL A 281 -3.59 -19.64 -1.96
CA VAL A 281 -4.99 -19.40 -1.58
C VAL A 281 -5.38 -17.94 -1.82
N VAL A 282 -4.55 -17.02 -1.39
CA VAL A 282 -4.79 -15.56 -1.51
C VAL A 282 -4.99 -15.14 -2.97
N TYR A 283 -4.10 -15.58 -3.88
CA TYR A 283 -4.24 -15.21 -5.30
C TYR A 283 -5.44 -15.87 -5.97
N ALA A 284 -5.80 -17.08 -5.58
CA ALA A 284 -7.02 -17.72 -6.08
C ALA A 284 -8.26 -16.92 -5.64
N LEU A 285 -8.35 -16.54 -4.36
CA LEU A 285 -9.46 -15.73 -3.83
C LEU A 285 -9.48 -14.32 -4.43
N ALA A 286 -8.32 -13.67 -4.56
CA ALA A 286 -8.21 -12.35 -5.17
C ALA A 286 -8.63 -12.38 -6.65
N ALA A 287 -8.17 -13.36 -7.43
CA ALA A 287 -8.57 -13.53 -8.81
C ALA A 287 -10.09 -13.76 -8.95
N LEU A 288 -10.66 -14.63 -8.11
CA LEU A 288 -12.11 -14.86 -8.08
C LEU A 288 -12.89 -13.59 -7.79
N GLY A 289 -12.49 -12.85 -6.76
CA GLY A 289 -13.14 -11.58 -6.39
C GLY A 289 -13.00 -10.51 -7.47
N LEU A 290 -11.83 -10.40 -8.11
CA LEU A 290 -11.59 -9.42 -9.19
C LEU A 290 -12.33 -9.78 -10.47
N VAL A 291 -12.42 -11.08 -10.82
CA VAL A 291 -13.25 -11.55 -11.94
C VAL A 291 -14.70 -11.21 -11.67
N ALA A 292 -15.21 -11.55 -10.48
CA ALA A 292 -16.58 -11.22 -10.10
C ALA A 292 -16.86 -9.71 -10.15
N ALA A 293 -15.93 -8.87 -9.62
CA ALA A 293 -16.04 -7.41 -9.67
C ALA A 293 -16.01 -6.84 -11.09
N GLY A 294 -15.45 -7.57 -12.07
CA GLY A 294 -15.47 -7.22 -13.49
C GLY A 294 -16.85 -7.26 -14.11
N PHE A 295 -17.79 -8.01 -13.54
CA PHE A 295 -19.17 -8.04 -14.03
C PHE A 295 -20.04 -7.04 -13.24
N HIS A 296 -20.93 -6.37 -13.96
CA HIS A 296 -21.87 -5.47 -13.29
C HIS A 296 -22.79 -6.26 -12.36
N MET A 297 -22.74 -5.93 -11.06
CA MET A 297 -23.54 -6.59 -10.05
C MET A 297 -24.98 -6.02 -10.01
N PRO A 298 -26.01 -6.83 -9.82
CA PRO A 298 -27.42 -6.39 -9.83
C PRO A 298 -27.73 -5.45 -8.63
N SER A 299 -26.90 -5.44 -7.61
CA SER A 299 -27.04 -4.59 -6.44
C SER A 299 -25.68 -4.07 -5.98
N VAL A 300 -25.66 -2.82 -5.55
CA VAL A 300 -24.45 -2.20 -4.97
C VAL A 300 -23.98 -2.92 -3.70
N TRP A 301 -24.88 -3.55 -2.95
CA TRP A 301 -24.52 -4.34 -1.76
C TRP A 301 -23.77 -5.62 -2.13
N ILE A 302 -24.14 -6.25 -3.24
CA ILE A 302 -23.41 -7.41 -3.77
C ILE A 302 -22.04 -6.95 -4.29
N ALA A 303 -21.98 -5.83 -4.99
CA ALA A 303 -20.71 -5.25 -5.43
C ALA A 303 -19.79 -4.92 -4.25
N LEU A 304 -20.34 -4.32 -3.19
CA LEU A 304 -19.59 -4.07 -1.95
C LEU A 304 -19.05 -5.37 -1.35
N ALA A 305 -19.86 -6.41 -1.23
CA ALA A 305 -19.44 -7.69 -0.66
C ALA A 305 -18.34 -8.35 -1.50
N VAL A 306 -18.46 -8.34 -2.81
CA VAL A 306 -17.45 -8.90 -3.76
C VAL A 306 -16.14 -8.14 -3.65
N ILE A 307 -16.18 -6.80 -3.68
CA ILE A 307 -14.98 -5.97 -3.61
C ILE A 307 -14.34 -6.06 -2.22
N LEU A 308 -15.14 -6.09 -1.16
CA LEU A 308 -14.66 -6.29 0.21
C LEU A 308 -13.92 -7.62 0.34
N PHE A 309 -14.48 -8.70 -0.22
CA PHE A 309 -13.85 -10.01 -0.27
C PHE A 309 -12.51 -9.97 -1.04
N ALA A 310 -12.47 -9.34 -2.21
CA ALA A 310 -11.24 -9.16 -2.98
C ALA A 310 -10.18 -8.36 -2.18
N MET A 311 -10.60 -7.27 -1.51
CA MET A 311 -9.72 -6.43 -0.68
C MET A 311 -9.16 -7.20 0.52
N MET A 312 -9.96 -8.05 1.15
CA MET A 312 -9.49 -8.93 2.24
C MET A 312 -8.44 -9.93 1.73
N ALA A 313 -8.68 -10.56 0.57
CA ALA A 313 -7.71 -11.46 -0.03
C ALA A 313 -6.38 -10.73 -0.34
N LEU A 314 -6.45 -9.58 -1.02
CA LEU A 314 -5.26 -8.75 -1.31
C LEU A 314 -4.54 -8.31 -0.04
N GLY A 315 -5.29 -7.89 0.98
CA GLY A 315 -4.76 -7.49 2.29
C GLY A 315 -4.02 -8.61 3.01
N ALA A 316 -4.58 -9.82 3.03
CA ALA A 316 -3.90 -11.02 3.56
C ALA A 316 -2.59 -11.31 2.81
N GLY A 317 -2.61 -11.16 1.47
CA GLY A 317 -1.43 -11.33 0.63
C GLY A 317 -0.32 -10.35 0.96
N ASN A 318 -0.65 -9.11 1.33
CA ASN A 318 0.33 -8.12 1.75
C ASN A 318 1.16 -8.57 2.96
N GLY A 319 0.55 -9.29 3.90
CA GLY A 319 1.25 -9.88 5.04
C GLY A 319 2.11 -11.08 4.62
N ALA A 320 1.56 -11.94 3.77
CA ALA A 320 2.21 -13.20 3.38
C ALA A 320 3.47 -13.00 2.51
N VAL A 321 3.51 -11.97 1.63
CA VAL A 321 4.70 -11.69 0.80
C VAL A 321 5.90 -11.31 1.67
N PHE A 322 5.68 -10.50 2.71
CA PHE A 322 6.78 -10.07 3.59
C PHE A 322 7.31 -11.19 4.49
N GLN A 323 6.58 -12.29 4.67
CA GLN A 323 7.08 -13.48 5.35
C GLN A 323 8.15 -14.20 4.51
N LEU A 324 8.07 -14.12 3.18
CA LEU A 324 9.04 -14.77 2.28
C LEU A 324 10.34 -13.98 2.11
N ALA A 325 10.30 -12.65 2.21
CA ALA A 325 11.45 -11.79 1.94
C ALA A 325 12.67 -12.09 2.84
N PRO A 326 12.55 -12.23 4.18
CA PRO A 326 13.68 -12.54 5.05
C PRO A 326 14.29 -13.92 4.81
N GLN A 327 13.51 -14.88 4.34
CA GLN A 327 13.98 -16.24 4.08
C GLN A 327 15.02 -16.32 2.95
N ARG A 328 14.96 -15.38 2.01
CA ARG A 328 15.84 -15.33 0.83
C ARG A 328 16.88 -14.22 0.89
N PHE A 329 16.56 -13.10 1.53
CA PHE A 329 17.36 -11.88 1.54
C PHE A 329 17.61 -11.37 2.96
N SER A 330 18.06 -12.26 3.87
CA SER A 330 18.29 -11.89 5.28
C SER A 330 19.33 -10.78 5.45
N LYS A 331 20.38 -10.77 4.62
CA LYS A 331 21.45 -9.75 4.65
C LYS A 331 21.03 -8.45 3.97
N GLU A 332 20.18 -8.53 2.96
CA GLU A 332 19.70 -7.40 2.13
C GLU A 332 18.25 -7.02 2.44
N ILE A 333 17.74 -7.38 3.63
CA ILE A 333 16.32 -7.23 3.99
C ILE A 333 15.79 -5.82 3.79
N GLY A 334 16.56 -4.80 4.11
CA GLY A 334 16.17 -3.39 3.91
C GLY A 334 16.01 -3.04 2.44
N VAL A 335 16.95 -3.49 1.60
CA VAL A 335 16.95 -3.23 0.16
C VAL A 335 15.75 -3.92 -0.50
N ILE A 336 15.57 -5.23 -0.24
CA ILE A 336 14.46 -5.98 -0.85
C ILE A 336 13.10 -5.46 -0.38
N THR A 337 12.97 -5.06 0.88
CA THR A 337 11.73 -4.46 1.41
C THR A 337 11.40 -3.15 0.70
N GLY A 338 12.41 -2.32 0.44
CA GLY A 338 12.25 -1.08 -0.32
C GLY A 338 11.80 -1.33 -1.76
N LEU A 339 12.48 -2.24 -2.47
CA LEU A 339 12.17 -2.61 -3.86
C LEU A 339 10.77 -3.24 -3.99
N VAL A 340 10.46 -4.22 -3.13
CA VAL A 340 9.13 -4.86 -3.08
C VAL A 340 8.05 -3.82 -2.79
N GLY A 341 8.30 -2.94 -1.82
CA GLY A 341 7.37 -1.86 -1.49
C GLY A 341 7.15 -0.88 -2.66
N ALA A 342 8.19 -0.53 -3.41
CA ALA A 342 8.08 0.33 -4.59
C ALA A 342 7.21 -0.33 -5.67
N MET A 343 7.42 -1.62 -5.97
CA MET A 343 6.64 -2.34 -6.98
C MET A 343 5.16 -2.46 -6.61
N GLY A 344 4.83 -2.44 -5.32
CA GLY A 344 3.43 -2.33 -4.90
C GLY A 344 2.75 -1.04 -5.39
N GLY A 345 3.45 0.09 -5.36
CA GLY A 345 2.94 1.35 -5.92
C GLY A 345 2.80 1.32 -7.45
N VAL A 346 3.74 0.66 -8.15
CA VAL A 346 3.65 0.43 -9.61
C VAL A 346 2.40 -0.38 -9.95
N GLY A 347 2.12 -1.47 -9.21
CA GLY A 347 0.91 -2.27 -9.40
C GLY A 347 -0.36 -1.46 -9.16
N GLY A 348 -0.36 -0.59 -8.15
CA GLY A 348 -1.49 0.31 -7.85
C GLY A 348 -1.71 1.34 -8.96
N PHE A 349 -0.64 1.93 -9.48
CA PHE A 349 -0.70 2.80 -10.66
C PHE A 349 -1.34 2.09 -11.85
N TYR A 350 -0.87 0.87 -12.14
CA TYR A 350 -1.42 0.07 -13.24
C TYR A 350 -2.93 -0.14 -13.09
N LEU A 351 -3.38 -0.61 -11.92
CA LEU A 351 -4.82 -0.88 -11.71
C LEU A 351 -5.66 0.39 -11.80
N ALA A 352 -5.27 1.46 -11.10
CA ALA A 352 -6.05 2.69 -11.08
C ALA A 352 -6.14 3.36 -12.47
N SER A 353 -5.04 3.40 -13.21
CA SER A 353 -5.02 3.96 -14.57
C SER A 353 -5.82 3.11 -15.55
N THR A 354 -5.69 1.75 -15.49
CA THR A 354 -6.43 0.86 -16.38
C THR A 354 -7.93 0.85 -16.12
N LEU A 355 -8.38 0.99 -14.87
CA LEU A 355 -9.81 1.15 -14.56
C LEU A 355 -10.38 2.41 -15.21
N GLY A 356 -9.69 3.54 -15.13
CA GLY A 356 -10.12 4.78 -15.77
C GLY A 356 -10.12 4.68 -17.30
N LEU A 357 -9.07 4.09 -17.88
CA LEU A 357 -8.94 3.90 -19.32
C LEU A 357 -10.00 2.92 -19.85
N ALA A 358 -10.24 1.80 -19.15
CA ALA A 358 -11.28 0.85 -19.48
C ALA A 358 -12.65 1.53 -19.56
N LYS A 359 -13.01 2.32 -18.55
CA LYS A 359 -14.27 3.08 -18.53
C LYS A 359 -14.35 4.10 -19.67
N GLN A 360 -13.23 4.73 -20.03
CA GLN A 360 -13.19 5.68 -21.14
C GLN A 360 -13.43 5.01 -22.51
N ILE A 361 -12.82 3.84 -22.77
CA ILE A 361 -12.85 3.19 -24.07
C ILE A 361 -14.11 2.33 -24.24
N THR A 362 -14.48 1.58 -23.20
CA THR A 362 -15.54 0.56 -23.30
C THR A 362 -16.85 0.98 -22.63
N GLY A 363 -16.88 2.10 -21.93
CA GLY A 363 -18.02 2.49 -21.09
C GLY A 363 -18.16 1.68 -19.80
N SER A 364 -17.26 0.69 -19.55
CA SER A 364 -17.31 -0.23 -18.40
C SER A 364 -15.95 -0.32 -17.69
N TYR A 365 -15.96 -0.64 -16.40
CA TYR A 365 -14.74 -0.98 -15.64
C TYR A 365 -14.29 -2.43 -15.83
N GLN A 366 -15.09 -3.26 -16.54
CA GLN A 366 -14.88 -4.70 -16.67
C GLN A 366 -13.48 -5.08 -17.11
N SER A 367 -13.00 -4.53 -18.22
CA SER A 367 -11.67 -4.87 -18.76
C SER A 367 -10.52 -4.49 -17.83
N GLY A 368 -10.68 -3.44 -17.03
CA GLY A 368 -9.70 -3.05 -15.99
C GLY A 368 -9.63 -4.08 -14.86
N PHE A 369 -10.76 -4.51 -14.33
CA PHE A 369 -10.81 -5.56 -13.30
C PHE A 369 -10.30 -6.91 -13.84
N LEU A 370 -10.76 -7.32 -15.03
CA LEU A 370 -10.32 -8.57 -15.64
C LEU A 370 -8.84 -8.58 -15.99
N GLY A 371 -8.30 -7.45 -16.47
CA GLY A 371 -6.86 -7.30 -16.72
C GLY A 371 -6.04 -7.51 -15.45
N PHE A 372 -6.50 -6.96 -14.32
CA PHE A 372 -5.82 -7.16 -13.04
C PHE A 372 -6.05 -8.57 -12.46
N ALA A 373 -7.21 -9.18 -12.70
CA ALA A 373 -7.47 -10.58 -12.36
C ALA A 373 -6.51 -11.53 -13.11
N VAL A 374 -6.18 -11.23 -14.37
CA VAL A 374 -5.16 -11.99 -15.12
C VAL A 374 -3.80 -11.90 -14.42
N LEU A 375 -3.39 -10.73 -13.93
CA LEU A 375 -2.14 -10.60 -13.15
C LEU A 375 -2.18 -11.45 -11.88
N ALA A 376 -3.32 -11.52 -11.18
CA ALA A 376 -3.49 -12.37 -10.01
C ALA A 376 -3.41 -13.87 -10.38
N LEU A 377 -3.94 -14.28 -11.53
CA LEU A 377 -3.83 -15.66 -12.05
C LEU A 377 -2.39 -15.99 -12.46
N VAL A 378 -1.67 -15.04 -13.08
CA VAL A 378 -0.24 -15.20 -13.38
C VAL A 378 0.57 -15.35 -12.11
N ALA A 379 0.28 -14.54 -11.08
CA ALA A 379 0.92 -14.67 -9.76
C ALA A 379 0.62 -16.04 -9.11
N LEU A 380 -0.63 -16.49 -9.16
CA LEU A 380 -1.06 -17.82 -8.69
C LEU A 380 -0.27 -18.94 -9.40
N SER A 381 -0.20 -18.88 -10.73
CA SER A 381 0.52 -19.88 -11.54
C SER A 381 2.02 -19.88 -11.22
N GLY A 382 2.63 -18.70 -11.06
CA GLY A 382 4.03 -18.55 -10.67
C GLY A 382 4.34 -19.15 -9.29
N VAL A 383 3.49 -18.87 -8.30
CA VAL A 383 3.61 -19.44 -6.94
C VAL A 383 3.44 -20.96 -6.96
N ALA A 384 2.45 -21.47 -7.72
CA ALA A 384 2.19 -22.90 -7.84
C ALA A 384 3.36 -23.62 -8.52
N ALA A 385 3.90 -23.08 -9.61
CA ALA A 385 5.05 -23.63 -10.31
C ALA A 385 6.33 -23.63 -9.43
N PHE A 386 6.58 -22.55 -8.69
CA PHE A 386 7.72 -22.49 -7.80
C PHE A 386 7.61 -23.51 -6.66
N ARG A 387 6.40 -23.69 -6.12
CA ARG A 387 6.12 -24.69 -5.09
C ARG A 387 6.33 -26.12 -5.59
N ALA A 388 5.84 -26.43 -6.80
CA ALA A 388 6.01 -27.75 -7.40
C ALA A 388 7.50 -28.09 -7.64
N ARG A 389 8.29 -27.12 -8.11
CA ARG A 389 9.74 -27.30 -8.31
C ARG A 389 10.46 -27.59 -6.98
N ARG A 390 10.10 -26.89 -5.90
CA ARG A 390 10.69 -27.12 -4.57
C ARG A 390 10.37 -28.52 -4.06
N GLN A 391 9.12 -28.96 -4.14
CA GLN A 391 8.70 -30.30 -3.71
C GLN A 391 9.41 -31.40 -4.51
N GLY A 392 9.58 -31.20 -5.81
CA GLY A 392 10.33 -32.13 -6.65
C GLY A 392 11.83 -32.19 -6.34
N ALA A 393 12.43 -31.06 -5.93
CA ALA A 393 13.83 -31.03 -5.48
C ALA A 393 14.03 -31.73 -4.13
N ASP A 394 13.13 -31.49 -3.17
CA ASP A 394 13.15 -32.13 -1.85
C ASP A 394 12.95 -33.65 -1.97
N ALA A 395 12.00 -34.12 -2.78
CA ALA A 395 11.78 -35.55 -3.04
C ALA A 395 12.99 -36.23 -3.71
N ARG A 396 13.74 -35.55 -4.56
CA ARG A 396 14.98 -36.06 -5.16
C ARG A 396 16.11 -36.13 -4.14
N ALA A 397 16.22 -35.15 -3.26
CA ALA A 397 17.22 -35.14 -2.18
C ALA A 397 17.01 -36.33 -1.19
N ASP A 398 15.75 -36.61 -0.84
CA ASP A 398 15.41 -37.75 0.02
C ASP A 398 15.76 -39.10 -0.62
N LEU A 399 15.61 -39.24 -1.92
CA LEU A 399 15.96 -40.47 -2.66
C LEU A 399 17.49 -40.69 -2.80
N THR A 400 18.28 -39.62 -2.67
CA THR A 400 19.74 -39.67 -2.81
C THR A 400 20.47 -39.76 -1.47
N THR A 401 19.76 -39.65 -0.33
CA THR A 401 20.36 -39.82 1.00
C THR A 401 20.38 -41.31 1.34
N PRO A 402 21.56 -41.96 1.43
CA PRO A 402 21.64 -43.38 1.82
C PRO A 402 21.03 -43.57 3.19
N ALA A 403 20.18 -44.59 3.34
CA ALA A 403 19.69 -45.02 4.66
C ALA A 403 20.89 -45.21 5.58
N ARG A 404 20.96 -44.42 6.65
CA ARG A 404 21.93 -44.70 7.72
C ARG A 404 21.52 -46.02 8.35
N VAL A 405 22.25 -47.08 8.01
CA VAL A 405 22.23 -48.40 8.67
C VAL A 405 22.96 -48.31 10.00
#